data_d160131ed7391e583958dba2bd32e16d
#
_entry.id   d160131ed7391e583958dba2bd32e16d
#
_cell.length_a   1.000
_cell.length_b   1.000
_cell.length_c   1.000
_cell.angle_alpha   90.00
_cell.angle_beta   90.00
_cell.angle_gamma   90.00
#
_symmetry.space_group_name_H-M   'P 1'
#
loop_
_entity.id
_entity.type
_entity.pdbx_description
1 polymer ?
#
loop_
_entity_poly.entity_id
_entity_poly.type
_entity_poly.pdbx_seq_one_letter_code
_entity_poly.pdbx_strand_id
1 'polypeptide(L)'
;MKRHLARNAKAGVPPTRPLLACAAWSFVLLYGCAGRPTGVLEPVAANPSAAQVEMLVTTTRSRAEKPGEMFSGERALSPTFAEMTVSIPPDTVRKAGEVAWPSKLPPNPETDFATLKAVEVDRGAAEKWLNTHVRKSPDGSVLVFIHGFNNHFEDAVFRFAQIIHDSGARSVPVLATWPSRGSLLAYGYDRESTNYTRNAVERLLQYLARDPEVKEVSILAHSMGNWLALESLRQMAIRNDGLPAKFRNVMLAAPDVDVDVFGSQIADMGKQRPRFTLFVSRDDRALAVSRRVWGNVSRLGAIDPEQSPYKEELAANGITVVDLTKIKAGDNLHHTKFAESPEIVRLIGSRLCSGQTLTDSRLGLGDHIVAATAGAAHTVGTAAGLVVAAPAAIVDQNTRRNYVHHVEALAEPSGATR
;
A
#
# COMPACT_ATOMS: atom_id res chain seq x y z
N MET A 1 -61.80 24.71 55.74
CA MET A 1 -63.16 24.83 55.14
C MET A 1 -63.23 24.02 53.85
N LYS A 2 -64.01 22.96 53.85
CA LYS A 2 -64.79 22.28 52.77
C LYS A 2 -64.02 21.98 51.45
N ARG A 3 -63.74 20.67 51.13
CA ARG A 3 -64.56 19.69 50.37
C ARG A 3 -64.57 19.99 48.86
N HIS A 4 -64.24 19.09 47.92
CA HIS A 4 -64.80 17.80 47.48
C HIS A 4 -63.83 17.17 46.42
N LEU A 5 -63.46 15.94 46.50
CA LEU A 5 -64.00 14.69 45.96
C LEU A 5 -64.53 14.74 44.51
N ALA A 6 -63.86 13.96 43.63
CA ALA A 6 -64.38 12.87 42.79
C ALA A 6 -63.38 12.45 41.71
N ARG A 7 -62.97 11.27 41.73
CA ARG A 7 -63.40 10.00 41.11
C ARG A 7 -63.00 9.78 39.63
N ASN A 8 -62.14 8.78 39.48
CA ASN A 8 -62.15 7.69 38.50
C ASN A 8 -62.16 7.99 37.01
N ALA A 9 -61.07 7.57 36.35
CA ALA A 9 -61.17 6.80 35.09
C ALA A 9 -59.97 5.87 34.89
N LYS A 10 -60.32 4.63 34.70
CA LYS A 10 -59.40 3.53 34.28
C LYS A 10 -58.75 3.87 32.92
N ALA A 11 -57.48 3.71 32.81
CA ALA A 11 -56.88 3.68 31.50
C ALA A 11 -55.98 2.42 31.38
N GLY A 12 -56.23 1.67 30.36
CA GLY A 12 -55.65 0.38 30.06
C GLY A 12 -54.16 0.46 29.71
N VAL A 13 -53.49 -0.61 30.05
CA VAL A 13 -52.11 -0.94 29.65
C VAL A 13 -52.14 -1.26 28.15
N PRO A 14 -51.31 -0.62 27.30
CA PRO A 14 -51.07 -1.12 25.96
C PRO A 14 -50.00 -2.20 25.96
N PRO A 15 -50.05 -3.13 25.00
CA PRO A 15 -49.27 -4.38 25.04
C PRO A 15 -47.81 -4.18 24.69
N THR A 16 -46.98 -4.87 25.44
CA THR A 16 -45.56 -5.11 25.17
C THR A 16 -45.35 -5.78 23.83
N ARG A 17 -44.85 -5.04 22.85
CA ARG A 17 -44.11 -5.53 21.66
C ARG A 17 -43.33 -4.36 21.11
N PRO A 18 -42.02 -4.28 21.34
CA PRO A 18 -41.06 -4.63 20.30
C PRO A 18 -39.68 -5.07 20.85
N LEU A 19 -39.51 -6.25 21.34
CA LEU A 19 -38.19 -6.81 21.69
C LEU A 19 -37.68 -7.84 20.66
N LEU A 20 -38.48 -8.16 19.66
CA LEU A 20 -38.11 -9.15 18.62
C LEU A 20 -37.52 -8.52 17.33
N ALA A 21 -37.59 -7.21 17.16
CA ALA A 21 -37.05 -6.55 15.97
C ALA A 21 -35.54 -6.25 16.07
N CYS A 22 -34.96 -6.15 17.27
CA CYS A 22 -33.52 -5.89 17.45
C CYS A 22 -32.63 -7.14 17.30
N ALA A 23 -33.21 -8.34 17.50
CA ALA A 23 -32.45 -9.59 17.36
C ALA A 23 -32.20 -10.02 15.89
N ALA A 24 -33.06 -9.56 14.97
CA ALA A 24 -32.90 -9.92 13.54
C ALA A 24 -31.83 -9.09 12.81
N TRP A 25 -31.49 -7.90 13.30
CA TRP A 25 -30.44 -7.07 12.70
C TRP A 25 -29.03 -7.43 13.16
N SER A 26 -28.88 -8.14 14.27
CA SER A 26 -27.58 -8.62 14.75
C SER A 26 -27.06 -9.84 14.01
N PHE A 27 -27.91 -10.56 13.26
CA PHE A 27 -27.51 -11.76 12.51
C PHE A 27 -27.02 -11.47 11.06
N VAL A 28 -27.28 -10.29 10.53
CA VAL A 28 -26.87 -9.93 9.15
C VAL A 28 -25.40 -9.48 9.08
N LEU A 29 -24.77 -9.16 10.21
CA LEU A 29 -23.36 -8.76 10.25
C LEU A 29 -22.36 -9.93 10.41
N LEU A 30 -22.84 -11.17 10.53
CA LEU A 30 -21.99 -12.35 10.73
C LEU A 30 -21.69 -13.15 9.45
N TYR A 31 -22.23 -12.76 8.30
CA TYR A 31 -22.01 -13.48 7.04
C TYR A 31 -20.85 -12.93 6.17
N GLY A 32 -20.02 -12.04 6.71
CA GLY A 32 -18.90 -11.41 5.98
C GLY A 32 -17.49 -11.91 6.33
N CYS A 33 -17.34 -12.81 7.28
CA CYS A 33 -16.05 -13.43 7.64
C CYS A 33 -16.10 -14.94 7.41
N ALA A 34 -16.19 -15.38 6.17
CA ALA A 34 -15.60 -16.65 5.80
C ALA A 34 -14.10 -16.45 6.05
N GLY A 35 -13.61 -16.87 7.23
CA GLY A 35 -12.27 -16.66 7.68
C GLY A 35 -11.30 -17.20 6.62
N ARG A 36 -10.37 -16.36 6.17
CA ARG A 36 -9.24 -16.84 5.38
C ARG A 36 -8.58 -17.96 6.18
N PRO A 37 -8.12 -19.03 5.54
CA PRO A 37 -7.44 -20.09 6.25
C PRO A 37 -6.19 -19.51 6.92
N THR A 38 -5.96 -19.85 8.19
CA THR A 38 -4.72 -19.51 8.91
C THR A 38 -3.66 -20.57 8.63
N GLY A 39 -2.37 -20.21 8.70
CA GLY A 39 -1.28 -21.16 8.43
C GLY A 39 -0.89 -21.29 6.97
N VAL A 40 -1.24 -20.28 6.14
CA VAL A 40 -0.92 -20.25 4.70
C VAL A 40 0.57 -20.11 4.40
N LEU A 41 1.39 -19.78 5.40
CA LEU A 41 2.84 -19.62 5.24
C LEU A 41 3.61 -20.92 5.38
N GLU A 42 2.94 -22.06 5.59
CA GLU A 42 3.60 -23.37 5.56
C GLU A 42 4.11 -23.65 4.14
N PRO A 43 5.42 -23.94 3.98
CA PRO A 43 6.01 -24.10 2.65
C PRO A 43 5.42 -25.29 1.90
N VAL A 44 5.16 -25.09 0.61
CA VAL A 44 4.73 -26.14 -0.34
C VAL A 44 5.73 -26.31 -1.47
N ALA A 45 5.58 -27.37 -2.26
CA ALA A 45 6.41 -27.60 -3.44
C ALA A 45 6.13 -26.53 -4.53
N ALA A 46 7.19 -26.08 -5.20
CA ALA A 46 7.08 -25.11 -6.27
C ALA A 46 6.35 -25.66 -7.49
N ASN A 47 5.53 -24.85 -8.14
CA ASN A 47 5.01 -25.08 -9.47
C ASN A 47 5.98 -24.44 -10.49
N PRO A 48 6.56 -25.18 -11.45
CA PRO A 48 7.51 -24.63 -12.42
C PRO A 48 6.93 -23.53 -13.33
N SER A 49 5.61 -23.48 -13.51
CA SER A 49 4.93 -22.47 -14.32
C SER A 49 4.55 -21.19 -13.54
N ALA A 50 4.68 -21.21 -12.21
CA ALA A 50 4.36 -20.09 -11.36
C ALA A 50 5.55 -19.11 -11.24
N ALA A 51 5.25 -17.83 -11.21
CA ALA A 51 6.25 -16.81 -10.88
C ALA A 51 6.64 -16.88 -9.40
N GLN A 52 7.85 -16.45 -9.08
CA GLN A 52 8.34 -16.44 -7.70
C GLN A 52 8.80 -15.04 -7.32
N VAL A 53 8.45 -14.60 -6.12
CA VAL A 53 8.95 -13.37 -5.52
C VAL A 53 9.70 -13.72 -4.26
N GLU A 54 10.98 -13.41 -4.25
CA GLU A 54 11.85 -13.51 -3.08
C GLU A 54 11.89 -12.16 -2.36
N MET A 55 11.79 -12.15 -1.04
CA MET A 55 11.87 -10.93 -0.25
C MET A 55 12.57 -11.14 1.09
N LEU A 56 13.24 -10.10 1.56
CA LEU A 56 13.71 -10.01 2.93
C LEU A 56 12.64 -9.34 3.80
N VAL A 57 12.38 -9.90 4.95
CA VAL A 57 11.47 -9.36 5.95
C VAL A 57 12.24 -8.87 7.16
N THR A 58 11.89 -7.69 7.67
CA THR A 58 12.21 -7.25 9.02
C THR A 58 10.93 -7.02 9.79
N THR A 59 10.84 -7.51 11.01
CA THR A 59 9.62 -7.45 11.80
C THR A 59 9.88 -7.20 13.28
N THR A 60 8.97 -6.47 13.92
CA THR A 60 8.89 -6.33 15.39
C THR A 60 7.72 -7.12 15.97
N ARG A 61 7.12 -8.03 15.20
CA ARG A 61 6.09 -8.97 15.65
C ARG A 61 6.72 -10.07 16.46
N SER A 62 6.02 -10.57 17.49
CA SER A 62 6.36 -11.80 18.18
C SER A 62 6.10 -13.00 17.28
N ARG A 63 6.82 -14.11 17.54
CA ARG A 63 6.54 -15.38 16.88
C ARG A 63 5.12 -15.84 17.19
N ALA A 64 4.46 -16.43 16.19
CA ALA A 64 3.18 -17.10 16.39
C ALA A 64 3.40 -18.48 17.02
N GLU A 65 2.36 -18.98 17.69
CA GLU A 65 2.37 -20.35 18.24
C GLU A 65 2.24 -21.40 17.13
N LYS A 66 1.50 -21.05 16.06
CA LYS A 66 1.28 -21.95 14.93
C LYS A 66 2.36 -21.74 13.86
N PRO A 67 3.07 -22.78 13.43
CA PRO A 67 4.18 -22.66 12.47
C PRO A 67 3.79 -21.95 11.16
N GLY A 68 2.66 -22.27 10.59
CA GLY A 68 2.18 -21.68 9.33
C GLY A 68 1.71 -20.21 9.43
N GLU A 69 1.72 -19.59 10.61
CA GLU A 69 1.46 -18.17 10.82
C GLU A 69 2.77 -17.36 10.96
N MET A 70 3.86 -18.01 11.38
CA MET A 70 5.20 -17.49 11.56
C MET A 70 5.30 -16.35 12.60
N PHE A 71 4.59 -15.25 12.41
CA PHE A 71 4.57 -14.10 13.32
C PHE A 71 3.13 -13.67 13.67
N SER A 72 2.93 -13.32 14.94
CA SER A 72 1.65 -12.89 15.49
C SER A 72 1.41 -11.38 15.34
N GLY A 73 0.28 -10.88 15.87
CA GLY A 73 0.01 -9.44 16.01
C GLY A 73 0.65 -8.80 17.24
N GLU A 74 1.40 -9.54 18.07
CA GLU A 74 1.98 -9.02 19.31
C GLU A 74 3.40 -8.48 19.10
N ARG A 75 3.83 -7.59 20.01
CA ARG A 75 5.13 -6.90 19.95
C ARG A 75 6.25 -7.80 20.49
N ALA A 76 7.32 -7.98 19.72
CA ALA A 76 8.55 -8.60 20.17
C ALA A 76 9.51 -7.57 20.78
N LEU A 77 10.35 -8.00 21.72
CA LEU A 77 11.37 -7.13 22.35
C LEU A 77 12.47 -6.67 21.38
N SER A 78 12.74 -7.47 20.36
CA SER A 78 13.80 -7.21 19.38
C SER A 78 13.29 -7.49 17.97
N PRO A 79 13.78 -6.77 16.94
CA PRO A 79 13.46 -7.07 15.56
C PRO A 79 13.98 -8.47 15.16
N THR A 80 13.22 -9.15 14.34
CA THR A 80 13.57 -10.44 13.72
C THR A 80 13.64 -10.26 12.22
N PHE A 81 14.44 -11.09 11.54
CA PHE A 81 14.56 -11.12 10.09
C PHE A 81 14.07 -12.45 9.55
N ALA A 82 13.53 -12.45 8.33
CA ALA A 82 13.13 -13.68 7.66
C ALA A 82 13.34 -13.57 6.15
N GLU A 83 13.68 -14.70 5.54
CA GLU A 83 13.67 -14.87 4.09
C GLU A 83 12.36 -15.52 3.69
N MET A 84 11.67 -14.91 2.75
CA MET A 84 10.40 -15.39 2.21
C MET A 84 10.48 -15.58 0.71
N THR A 85 9.90 -16.67 0.21
CA THR A 85 9.66 -16.86 -1.22
C THR A 85 8.20 -17.21 -1.43
N VAL A 86 7.51 -16.41 -2.22
CA VAL A 86 6.09 -16.57 -2.54
C VAL A 86 5.95 -16.99 -4.00
N SER A 87 5.21 -18.07 -4.25
CA SER A 87 4.75 -18.51 -5.55
C SER A 87 3.47 -17.77 -5.93
N ILE A 88 3.43 -17.24 -7.15
CA ILE A 88 2.31 -16.49 -7.68
C ILE A 88 1.77 -17.26 -8.88
N PRO A 89 0.48 -17.66 -8.88
CA PRO A 89 -0.10 -18.43 -9.98
C PRO A 89 -0.10 -17.61 -11.28
N PRO A 90 -0.13 -18.28 -12.45
CA PRO A 90 -0.11 -17.61 -13.74
C PRO A 90 -1.25 -16.58 -13.91
N ASP A 91 -1.02 -15.53 -14.69
CA ASP A 91 -1.99 -14.47 -14.97
C ASP A 91 -3.23 -14.98 -15.76
N THR A 92 -3.21 -16.22 -16.24
CA THR A 92 -4.36 -16.89 -16.85
C THR A 92 -5.44 -17.30 -15.84
N VAL A 93 -5.08 -17.42 -14.55
CA VAL A 93 -5.99 -17.85 -13.47
C VAL A 93 -6.26 -16.77 -12.43
N ARG A 94 -5.56 -15.64 -12.47
CA ARG A 94 -5.78 -14.49 -11.60
C ARG A 94 -5.73 -13.17 -12.37
N LYS A 95 -6.24 -12.10 -11.79
CA LYS A 95 -6.09 -10.75 -12.35
C LYS A 95 -4.96 -10.01 -11.63
N ALA A 96 -4.23 -9.17 -12.38
CA ALA A 96 -3.29 -8.25 -11.78
C ALA A 96 -4.00 -7.35 -10.75
N GLY A 97 -3.38 -7.12 -9.61
CA GLY A 97 -3.97 -6.42 -8.47
C GLY A 97 -4.64 -7.33 -7.43
N GLU A 98 -4.95 -8.57 -7.79
CA GLU A 98 -5.59 -9.52 -6.89
C GLU A 98 -4.57 -10.46 -6.23
N VAL A 99 -4.74 -10.71 -4.93
CA VAL A 99 -4.10 -11.81 -4.22
C VAL A 99 -5.04 -13.01 -4.29
N ALA A 100 -4.67 -14.05 -5.02
CA ALA A 100 -5.42 -15.30 -5.07
C ALA A 100 -5.21 -16.09 -3.77
N TRP A 101 -6.07 -15.82 -2.78
CA TRP A 101 -6.01 -16.47 -1.47
C TRP A 101 -6.43 -17.93 -1.55
N PRO A 102 -5.72 -18.86 -0.88
CA PRO A 102 -6.15 -20.23 -0.79
C PRO A 102 -7.48 -20.35 -0.02
N SER A 103 -8.38 -21.19 -0.54
CA SER A 103 -9.64 -21.51 0.13
C SER A 103 -9.52 -22.68 1.12
N LYS A 104 -8.44 -23.44 1.03
CA LYS A 104 -8.11 -24.60 1.87
C LYS A 104 -6.59 -24.74 2.00
N LEU A 105 -6.15 -25.54 2.97
CA LEU A 105 -4.76 -25.91 3.14
C LEU A 105 -4.52 -27.37 2.73
N PRO A 106 -3.33 -27.69 2.22
CA PRO A 106 -2.28 -26.75 1.80
C PRO A 106 -2.70 -25.92 0.58
N PRO A 107 -2.11 -24.70 0.37
CA PRO A 107 -2.33 -23.91 -0.83
C PRO A 107 -1.98 -24.68 -2.10
N ASN A 108 -2.74 -24.47 -3.19
CA ASN A 108 -2.41 -25.02 -4.51
C ASN A 108 -1.64 -23.98 -5.35
N PRO A 109 -0.33 -24.14 -5.62
CA PRO A 109 0.46 -23.16 -6.36
C PRO A 109 0.02 -22.93 -7.81
N GLU A 110 -0.89 -23.75 -8.36
CA GLU A 110 -1.46 -23.56 -9.70
C GLU A 110 -2.52 -22.44 -9.70
N THR A 111 -3.21 -22.25 -8.58
CA THR A 111 -4.37 -21.35 -8.48
C THR A 111 -4.24 -20.30 -7.37
N ASP A 112 -3.43 -20.58 -6.37
CA ASP A 112 -3.34 -19.80 -5.15
C ASP A 112 -1.94 -19.19 -4.99
N PHE A 113 -1.86 -18.09 -4.27
CA PHE A 113 -0.59 -17.65 -3.68
C PHE A 113 -0.14 -18.69 -2.66
N ALA A 114 1.09 -19.11 -2.76
CA ALA A 114 1.65 -20.14 -1.88
C ALA A 114 3.06 -19.78 -1.41
N THR A 115 3.39 -20.15 -0.21
CA THR A 115 4.73 -19.95 0.34
C THR A 115 5.63 -21.11 -0.08
N LEU A 116 6.80 -20.81 -0.64
CA LEU A 116 7.83 -21.82 -0.97
C LEU A 116 8.94 -21.84 0.06
N LYS A 117 9.22 -20.69 0.67
CA LYS A 117 10.22 -20.53 1.71
C LYS A 117 9.73 -19.54 2.76
N ALA A 118 9.84 -19.90 4.03
CA ALA A 118 9.56 -19.04 5.18
C ALA A 118 10.54 -19.41 6.29
N VAL A 119 11.66 -18.69 6.39
CA VAL A 119 12.76 -19.05 7.30
C VAL A 119 13.23 -17.81 8.05
N GLU A 120 13.21 -17.87 9.36
CA GLU A 120 13.88 -16.87 10.19
C GLU A 120 15.40 -16.96 10.01
N VAL A 121 16.03 -15.80 9.93
CA VAL A 121 17.48 -15.70 9.77
C VAL A 121 18.04 -14.70 10.77
N ASP A 122 19.31 -14.86 11.11
CA ASP A 122 20.02 -13.88 11.90
C ASP A 122 20.38 -12.63 11.07
N ARG A 123 20.86 -11.61 11.74
CA ARG A 123 21.23 -10.35 11.11
C ARG A 123 22.30 -10.51 10.03
N GLY A 124 23.32 -11.33 10.28
CA GLY A 124 24.41 -11.55 9.33
C GLY A 124 23.92 -12.24 8.05
N ALA A 125 23.05 -13.23 8.19
CA ALA A 125 22.41 -13.90 7.06
C ALA A 125 21.49 -12.94 6.29
N ALA A 126 20.72 -12.10 6.97
CA ALA A 126 19.86 -11.08 6.35
C ALA A 126 20.69 -10.06 5.53
N GLU A 127 21.81 -9.56 6.08
CA GLU A 127 22.73 -8.65 5.40
C GLU A 127 23.36 -9.33 4.17
N LYS A 128 23.79 -10.59 4.30
CA LYS A 128 24.32 -11.37 3.17
C LYS A 128 23.29 -11.60 2.07
N TRP A 129 22.07 -11.93 2.45
CA TRP A 129 20.96 -12.10 1.50
C TRP A 129 20.72 -10.80 0.71
N LEU A 130 20.57 -9.69 1.44
CA LEU A 130 20.34 -8.37 0.82
C LEU A 130 21.44 -8.03 -0.20
N ASN A 131 22.70 -8.09 0.23
CA ASN A 131 23.82 -7.75 -0.63
C ASN A 131 23.96 -8.68 -1.83
N THR A 132 23.61 -9.96 -1.69
CA THR A 132 23.59 -10.90 -2.80
C THR A 132 22.55 -10.52 -3.84
N HIS A 133 21.35 -10.12 -3.41
CA HIS A 133 20.26 -9.73 -4.31
C HIS A 133 20.46 -8.34 -4.90
N VAL A 134 20.98 -7.38 -4.12
CA VAL A 134 21.30 -6.04 -4.60
C VAL A 134 22.37 -6.07 -5.71
N ARG A 135 23.41 -6.89 -5.59
CA ARG A 135 24.41 -7.08 -6.65
C ARG A 135 23.84 -7.70 -7.93
N LYS A 136 22.79 -8.49 -7.84
CA LYS A 136 22.08 -9.05 -9.00
C LYS A 136 21.05 -8.08 -9.60
N SER A 137 20.61 -7.09 -8.84
CA SER A 137 19.69 -6.06 -9.31
C SER A 137 20.38 -5.13 -10.31
N PRO A 138 19.79 -4.84 -11.48
CA PRO A 138 20.41 -3.99 -12.51
C PRO A 138 20.82 -2.61 -11.99
N ASP A 139 20.01 -2.05 -11.10
CA ASP A 139 20.15 -0.67 -10.63
C ASP A 139 20.64 -0.58 -9.17
N GLY A 140 20.90 -1.72 -8.50
CA GLY A 140 21.25 -1.76 -7.08
C GLY A 140 20.18 -1.12 -6.19
N SER A 141 18.92 -1.21 -6.61
CA SER A 141 17.78 -0.55 -5.95
C SER A 141 17.07 -1.47 -4.97
N VAL A 142 16.57 -0.88 -3.89
CA VAL A 142 15.76 -1.54 -2.86
C VAL A 142 14.40 -0.88 -2.77
N LEU A 143 13.33 -1.68 -2.71
CA LEU A 143 11.99 -1.21 -2.38
C LEU A 143 11.60 -1.69 -1.00
N VAL A 144 11.39 -0.75 -0.08
CA VAL A 144 10.86 -1.03 1.26
C VAL A 144 9.35 -0.85 1.25
N PHE A 145 8.60 -1.89 1.64
CA PHE A 145 7.16 -1.82 1.80
C PHE A 145 6.77 -1.84 3.28
N ILE A 146 5.82 -0.96 3.65
CA ILE A 146 5.26 -0.85 5.01
C ILE A 146 3.74 -0.95 4.91
N HIS A 147 3.18 -2.04 5.45
CA HIS A 147 1.75 -2.33 5.36
C HIS A 147 0.87 -1.43 6.24
N GLY A 148 -0.43 -1.47 6.01
CA GLY A 148 -1.44 -0.71 6.75
C GLY A 148 -1.97 -1.41 8.00
N PHE A 149 -3.01 -0.79 8.58
CA PHE A 149 -3.82 -1.32 9.69
C PHE A 149 -4.57 -2.60 9.30
N ASN A 150 -4.92 -3.41 10.29
CA ASN A 150 -5.75 -4.61 10.14
C ASN A 150 -5.14 -5.65 9.19
N ASN A 151 -3.82 -5.86 9.31
CA ASN A 151 -3.08 -6.85 8.52
C ASN A 151 -2.46 -7.89 9.44
N HIS A 152 -2.73 -9.16 9.20
CA HIS A 152 -1.90 -10.25 9.69
C HIS A 152 -0.56 -10.26 8.96
N PHE A 153 0.37 -11.08 9.39
CA PHE A 153 1.69 -11.16 8.79
C PHE A 153 1.62 -11.64 7.33
N GLU A 154 0.84 -12.70 7.08
CA GLU A 154 0.61 -13.24 5.75
C GLU A 154 -0.06 -12.27 4.78
N ASP A 155 -0.95 -11.39 5.28
CA ASP A 155 -1.55 -10.32 4.45
C ASP A 155 -0.50 -9.39 3.88
N ALA A 156 0.46 -8.98 4.72
CA ALA A 156 1.55 -8.10 4.30
C ALA A 156 2.50 -8.79 3.31
N VAL A 157 2.83 -10.07 3.53
CA VAL A 157 3.71 -10.88 2.67
C VAL A 157 3.09 -11.05 1.29
N PHE A 158 1.86 -11.55 1.21
CA PHE A 158 1.22 -11.84 -0.08
C PHE A 158 0.86 -10.55 -0.84
N ARG A 159 0.42 -9.49 -0.14
CA ARG A 159 0.18 -8.20 -0.79
C ARG A 159 1.47 -7.61 -1.38
N PHE A 160 2.59 -7.69 -0.66
CA PHE A 160 3.85 -7.19 -1.19
C PHE A 160 4.37 -8.03 -2.35
N ALA A 161 4.26 -9.36 -2.28
CA ALA A 161 4.59 -10.23 -3.40
C ALA A 161 3.76 -9.88 -4.65
N GLN A 162 2.45 -9.65 -4.49
CA GLN A 162 1.57 -9.21 -5.56
C GLN A 162 2.03 -7.87 -6.17
N ILE A 163 2.34 -6.87 -5.33
CA ILE A 163 2.79 -5.56 -5.82
C ILE A 163 4.10 -5.71 -6.62
N ILE A 164 5.08 -6.45 -6.14
CA ILE A 164 6.35 -6.69 -6.84
C ILE A 164 6.12 -7.35 -8.19
N HIS A 165 5.35 -8.44 -8.22
CA HIS A 165 5.06 -9.17 -9.45
C HIS A 165 4.32 -8.32 -10.47
N ASP A 166 3.19 -7.73 -10.06
CA ASP A 166 2.28 -7.04 -10.97
C ASP A 166 2.83 -5.70 -11.46
N SER A 167 3.69 -5.06 -10.67
CA SER A 167 4.38 -3.84 -11.06
C SER A 167 5.54 -4.06 -12.01
N GLY A 168 6.10 -5.28 -12.05
CA GLY A 168 7.34 -5.57 -12.75
C GLY A 168 8.57 -4.86 -12.15
N ALA A 169 8.49 -4.46 -10.88
CA ALA A 169 9.59 -3.79 -10.19
C ALA A 169 10.83 -4.68 -10.11
N ARG A 170 11.99 -4.13 -10.47
CA ARG A 170 13.29 -4.84 -10.43
C ARG A 170 14.09 -4.55 -9.17
N SER A 171 13.55 -3.72 -8.29
CA SER A 171 14.15 -3.42 -6.99
C SER A 171 14.09 -4.64 -6.07
N VAL A 172 15.12 -4.81 -5.24
CA VAL A 172 15.14 -5.87 -4.22
C VAL A 172 14.06 -5.62 -3.18
N PRO A 173 13.13 -6.57 -2.96
CA PRO A 173 12.00 -6.36 -2.06
C PRO A 173 12.42 -6.52 -0.59
N VAL A 174 12.11 -5.52 0.22
CA VAL A 174 12.27 -5.55 1.68
C VAL A 174 10.93 -5.21 2.35
N LEU A 175 10.34 -6.15 3.05
CA LEU A 175 9.12 -5.94 3.82
C LEU A 175 9.47 -5.50 5.25
N ALA A 176 9.08 -4.29 5.62
CA ALA A 176 9.12 -3.84 7.00
C ALA A 176 7.72 -3.99 7.63
N THR A 177 7.52 -5.04 8.40
CA THR A 177 6.23 -5.35 9.02
C THR A 177 6.23 -5.04 10.51
N TRP A 178 5.08 -4.60 11.01
CA TRP A 178 4.86 -4.15 12.37
C TRP A 178 3.67 -4.88 13.01
N PRO A 179 3.59 -4.97 14.37
CA PRO A 179 2.54 -5.69 15.07
C PRO A 179 1.16 -5.06 14.84
N SER A 180 0.39 -5.64 13.92
CA SER A 180 -1.03 -5.38 13.71
C SER A 180 -1.78 -6.67 13.98
N ARG A 181 -2.85 -6.58 14.79
CA ARG A 181 -3.63 -7.74 15.25
C ARG A 181 -4.58 -8.30 14.21
N GLY A 182 -4.70 -7.67 13.03
CA GLY A 182 -5.67 -8.10 12.02
C GLY A 182 -7.12 -8.00 12.50
N SER A 183 -7.44 -7.01 13.34
CA SER A 183 -8.75 -6.80 13.93
C SER A 183 -9.12 -5.33 13.92
N LEU A 184 -10.35 -5.02 13.47
CA LEU A 184 -10.87 -3.65 13.45
C LEU A 184 -10.94 -3.03 14.86
N LEU A 185 -11.13 -3.85 15.91
CA LEU A 185 -11.17 -3.39 17.29
C LEU A 185 -9.80 -3.06 17.86
N ALA A 186 -8.72 -3.45 17.18
CA ALA A 186 -7.35 -3.23 17.63
C ALA A 186 -6.74 -1.92 17.12
N TYR A 187 -7.54 -0.98 16.57
CA TYR A 187 -7.03 0.25 15.94
C TYR A 187 -6.08 1.03 16.85
N GLY A 188 -6.43 1.24 18.12
CA GLY A 188 -5.56 1.92 19.09
C GLY A 188 -4.26 1.17 19.37
N TYR A 189 -4.33 -0.15 19.55
CA TYR A 189 -3.14 -1.00 19.73
C TYR A 189 -2.22 -0.94 18.52
N ASP A 190 -2.79 -1.06 17.32
CA ASP A 190 -2.06 -1.02 16.06
C ASP A 190 -1.37 0.34 15.88
N ARG A 191 -2.05 1.44 16.24
CA ARG A 191 -1.47 2.79 16.19
C ARG A 191 -0.25 2.93 17.11
N GLU A 192 -0.34 2.44 18.33
CA GLU A 192 0.81 2.41 19.26
C GLU A 192 1.92 1.47 18.77
N SER A 193 1.56 0.40 18.06
CA SER A 193 2.54 -0.53 17.48
C SER A 193 3.35 0.11 16.36
N THR A 194 2.80 1.06 15.60
CA THR A 194 3.59 1.83 14.63
C THR A 194 4.65 2.69 15.34
N ASN A 195 4.28 3.37 16.44
CA ASN A 195 5.23 4.15 17.24
C ASN A 195 6.32 3.25 17.85
N TYR A 196 5.94 2.07 18.35
CA TYR A 196 6.86 1.07 18.87
C TYR A 196 7.89 0.62 17.81
N THR A 197 7.45 0.42 16.58
CA THR A 197 8.27 -0.10 15.47
C THR A 197 9.17 0.97 14.85
N ARG A 198 8.88 2.25 15.03
CA ARG A 198 9.59 3.38 14.41
C ARG A 198 11.11 3.26 14.45
N ASN A 199 11.67 2.96 15.63
CA ASN A 199 13.11 2.85 15.79
C ASN A 199 13.71 1.65 15.03
N ALA A 200 12.96 0.58 14.84
CA ALA A 200 13.41 -0.58 14.06
C ALA A 200 13.44 -0.26 12.57
N VAL A 201 12.41 0.43 12.07
CA VAL A 201 12.37 0.87 10.67
C VAL A 201 13.46 1.93 10.43
N GLU A 202 13.63 2.90 11.30
CA GLU A 202 14.71 3.89 11.16
C GLU A 202 16.10 3.21 11.10
N ARG A 203 16.37 2.19 11.95
CA ARG A 203 17.62 1.43 11.88
C ARG A 203 17.79 0.67 10.56
N LEU A 204 16.72 0.09 10.01
CA LEU A 204 16.74 -0.51 8.67
C LEU A 204 17.15 0.54 7.63
N LEU A 205 16.49 1.70 7.63
CA LEU A 205 16.77 2.78 6.68
C LEU A 205 18.22 3.30 6.82
N GLN A 206 18.73 3.43 8.05
CA GLN A 206 20.14 3.78 8.30
C GLN A 206 21.11 2.74 7.75
N TYR A 207 20.78 1.45 7.89
CA TYR A 207 21.58 0.38 7.33
C TYR A 207 21.62 0.47 5.80
N LEU A 208 20.46 0.58 5.13
CA LEU A 208 20.37 0.71 3.69
C LEU A 208 21.12 1.95 3.16
N ALA A 209 21.08 3.05 3.90
CA ALA A 209 21.81 4.27 3.54
C ALA A 209 23.32 4.11 3.57
N ARG A 210 23.84 3.33 4.51
CA ARG A 210 25.28 3.12 4.71
C ARG A 210 25.86 2.00 3.84
N ASP A 211 25.03 1.06 3.41
CA ASP A 211 25.47 -0.08 2.61
C ASP A 211 25.96 0.40 1.24
N PRO A 212 27.24 0.15 0.85
CA PRO A 212 27.80 0.62 -0.41
C PRO A 212 27.21 -0.08 -1.64
N GLU A 213 26.66 -1.29 -1.49
CA GLU A 213 26.03 -2.04 -2.57
C GLU A 213 24.68 -1.42 -2.95
N VAL A 214 23.94 -0.88 -1.96
CA VAL A 214 22.65 -0.21 -2.19
C VAL A 214 22.87 1.15 -2.83
N LYS A 215 22.35 1.35 -4.04
CA LYS A 215 22.48 2.60 -4.81
C LYS A 215 21.25 3.49 -4.64
N GLU A 216 20.07 2.89 -4.55
CA GLU A 216 18.81 3.59 -4.47
C GLU A 216 17.85 2.89 -3.48
N VAL A 217 17.13 3.69 -2.70
CA VAL A 217 16.07 3.22 -1.80
C VAL A 217 14.78 3.96 -2.14
N SER A 218 13.75 3.19 -2.44
CA SER A 218 12.38 3.68 -2.53
C SER A 218 11.53 3.07 -1.42
N ILE A 219 10.55 3.82 -0.93
CA ILE A 219 9.64 3.41 0.14
C ILE A 219 8.21 3.47 -0.40
N LEU A 220 7.44 2.40 -0.20
CA LEU A 220 6.00 2.37 -0.40
C LEU A 220 5.34 2.07 0.93
N ALA A 221 4.52 2.98 1.41
CA ALA A 221 3.77 2.78 2.64
C ALA A 221 2.26 2.88 2.38
N HIS A 222 1.47 2.10 3.13
CA HIS A 222 0.02 2.06 2.98
C HIS A 222 -0.70 2.43 4.28
N SER A 223 -1.74 3.26 4.19
CA SER A 223 -2.67 3.56 5.29
C SER A 223 -1.96 4.02 6.56
N MET A 224 -2.16 3.36 7.70
CA MET A 224 -1.46 3.61 8.98
C MET A 224 0.05 3.39 8.89
N GLY A 225 0.54 2.56 7.95
CA GLY A 225 1.97 2.39 7.69
C GLY A 225 2.67 3.66 7.21
N ASN A 226 1.92 4.62 6.64
CA ASN A 226 2.48 5.92 6.26
C ASN A 226 2.92 6.73 7.48
N TRP A 227 2.20 6.63 8.59
CA TRP A 227 2.63 7.24 9.84
C TRP A 227 3.99 6.67 10.27
N LEU A 228 4.14 5.34 10.25
CA LEU A 228 5.39 4.69 10.60
C LEU A 228 6.54 5.11 9.67
N ALA A 229 6.30 5.15 8.37
CA ALA A 229 7.28 5.59 7.37
C ALA A 229 7.73 7.03 7.61
N LEU A 230 6.78 7.95 7.76
CA LEU A 230 7.04 9.39 7.94
C LEU A 230 7.78 9.65 9.25
N GLU A 231 7.37 9.05 10.37
CA GLU A 231 8.04 9.20 11.66
C GLU A 231 9.46 8.61 11.64
N SER A 232 9.68 7.50 10.94
CA SER A 232 11.02 6.91 10.79
C SER A 232 11.94 7.80 9.96
N LEU A 233 11.44 8.34 8.85
CA LEU A 233 12.18 9.27 8.00
C LEU A 233 12.46 10.60 8.72
N ARG A 234 11.47 11.16 9.41
CA ARG A 234 11.63 12.35 10.22
C ARG A 234 12.71 12.16 11.29
N GLN A 235 12.65 11.07 12.04
CA GLN A 235 13.65 10.75 13.07
C GLN A 235 15.05 10.62 12.46
N MET A 236 15.17 9.96 11.31
CA MET A 236 16.44 9.84 10.59
C MET A 236 16.96 11.21 10.12
N ALA A 237 16.08 12.07 9.58
CA ALA A 237 16.46 13.41 9.13
C ALA A 237 16.98 14.28 10.27
N ILE A 238 16.29 14.27 11.43
CA ILE A 238 16.73 15.03 12.63
C ILE A 238 18.11 14.55 13.12
N ARG A 239 18.38 13.23 13.07
CA ARG A 239 19.65 12.66 13.53
C ARG A 239 20.82 12.91 12.59
N ASN A 240 20.55 13.03 11.29
CA ASN A 240 21.58 13.11 10.25
C ASN A 240 21.67 14.50 9.60
N ASP A 241 20.90 15.49 10.08
CA ASP A 241 20.75 16.81 9.43
C ASP A 241 20.30 16.70 7.97
N GLY A 242 19.28 15.87 7.73
CA GLY A 242 18.69 15.58 6.41
C GLY A 242 18.64 14.10 6.08
N LEU A 243 18.11 13.80 4.91
CA LEU A 243 17.98 12.43 4.41
C LEU A 243 19.05 12.15 3.34
N PRO A 244 19.73 10.99 3.40
CA PRO A 244 20.72 10.61 2.40
C PRO A 244 20.15 10.60 0.98
N ALA A 245 20.94 11.04 -0.01
CA ALA A 245 20.54 11.15 -1.41
C ALA A 245 20.14 9.81 -2.08
N LYS A 246 20.50 8.68 -1.45
CA LYS A 246 20.04 7.35 -1.88
C LYS A 246 18.52 7.15 -1.78
N PHE A 247 17.85 7.86 -0.87
CA PHE A 247 16.39 7.86 -0.80
C PHE A 247 15.83 8.69 -1.95
N ARG A 248 15.23 8.02 -2.92
CA ARG A 248 14.73 8.66 -4.15
C ARG A 248 13.24 8.95 -4.08
N ASN A 249 12.44 7.94 -3.78
CA ASN A 249 10.98 8.03 -3.83
C ASN A 249 10.36 7.55 -2.53
N VAL A 250 9.41 8.31 -2.02
CA VAL A 250 8.51 7.90 -0.92
C VAL A 250 7.09 7.99 -1.44
N MET A 251 6.49 6.84 -1.62
CA MET A 251 5.13 6.67 -2.12
C MET A 251 4.20 6.40 -0.95
N LEU A 252 3.29 7.32 -0.70
CA LEU A 252 2.33 7.28 0.40
C LEU A 252 0.95 6.92 -0.15
N ALA A 253 0.55 5.66 0.00
CA ALA A 253 -0.72 5.16 -0.50
C ALA A 253 -1.82 5.29 0.56
N ALA A 254 -2.92 5.99 0.24
CA ALA A 254 -4.06 6.23 1.11
C ALA A 254 -3.64 6.61 2.55
N PRO A 255 -2.77 7.64 2.75
CA PRO A 255 -2.15 7.90 4.04
C PRO A 255 -3.17 8.26 5.12
N ASP A 256 -3.22 7.42 6.19
CA ASP A 256 -3.98 7.67 7.41
C ASP A 256 -3.16 8.54 8.37
N VAL A 257 -2.83 9.72 7.92
CA VAL A 257 -2.04 10.73 8.63
C VAL A 257 -2.82 12.02 8.66
N ASP A 258 -2.76 12.73 9.77
CA ASP A 258 -3.29 14.07 9.92
C ASP A 258 -2.54 15.04 9.01
N VAL A 259 -3.23 15.96 8.36
CA VAL A 259 -2.63 16.88 7.39
C VAL A 259 -1.62 17.82 8.05
N ASP A 260 -1.96 18.37 9.24
CA ASP A 260 -1.08 19.29 9.96
C ASP A 260 0.17 18.57 10.46
N VAL A 261 0.01 17.33 10.93
CA VAL A 261 1.13 16.47 11.34
C VAL A 261 2.05 16.17 10.16
N PHE A 262 1.49 15.86 8.99
CA PHE A 262 2.27 15.65 7.78
C PHE A 262 3.07 16.92 7.40
N GLY A 263 2.43 18.09 7.44
CA GLY A 263 3.12 19.36 7.22
C GLY A 263 4.32 19.57 8.15
N SER A 264 4.14 19.29 9.45
CA SER A 264 5.22 19.34 10.44
C SER A 264 6.34 18.33 10.16
N GLN A 265 5.98 17.09 9.81
CA GLN A 265 6.96 16.05 9.47
C GLN A 265 7.80 16.42 8.24
N ILE A 266 7.17 16.97 7.18
CA ILE A 266 7.87 17.44 5.98
C ILE A 266 8.80 18.62 6.30
N ALA A 267 8.37 19.55 7.15
CA ALA A 267 9.20 20.68 7.58
C ALA A 267 10.45 20.21 8.34
N ASP A 268 10.30 19.26 9.28
CA ASP A 268 11.39 18.71 10.06
C ASP A 268 12.38 17.87 9.22
N MET A 269 11.94 17.30 8.09
CA MET A 269 12.83 16.60 7.15
C MET A 269 13.71 17.56 6.34
N GLY A 270 13.39 18.85 6.33
CA GLY A 270 14.17 19.88 5.63
C GLY A 270 14.06 19.81 4.10
N LYS A 271 15.00 20.49 3.42
CA LYS A 271 15.01 20.59 1.96
C LYS A 271 15.66 19.38 1.27
N GLN A 272 16.64 18.75 1.93
CA GLN A 272 17.29 17.53 1.43
C GLN A 272 16.45 16.32 1.82
N ARG A 273 15.42 16.05 1.01
CA ARG A 273 14.50 14.94 1.22
C ARG A 273 14.17 14.24 -0.09
N PRO A 274 13.72 12.97 -0.04
CA PRO A 274 13.24 12.25 -1.21
C PRO A 274 12.01 12.92 -1.81
N ARG A 275 11.64 12.52 -3.01
CA ARG A 275 10.40 12.93 -3.64
C ARG A 275 9.23 12.19 -3.05
N PHE A 276 8.20 12.92 -2.66
CA PHE A 276 6.98 12.37 -2.13
C PHE A 276 5.91 12.28 -3.21
N THR A 277 5.26 11.11 -3.29
CA THR A 277 4.07 10.89 -4.11
C THR A 277 2.94 10.44 -3.22
N LEU A 278 1.84 11.18 -3.22
CA LEU A 278 0.62 10.83 -2.49
C LEU A 278 -0.38 10.18 -3.45
N PHE A 279 -0.87 9.00 -3.08
CA PHE A 279 -2.05 8.39 -3.71
C PHE A 279 -3.25 8.67 -2.81
N VAL A 280 -4.16 9.51 -3.28
CA VAL A 280 -5.33 9.98 -2.51
C VAL A 280 -6.63 9.52 -3.14
N SER A 281 -7.69 9.39 -2.33
CA SER A 281 -9.02 9.04 -2.82
C SER A 281 -10.07 9.64 -1.90
N ARG A 282 -10.87 10.60 -2.41
CA ARG A 282 -11.90 11.29 -1.62
C ARG A 282 -13.06 10.38 -1.20
N ASP A 283 -13.26 9.28 -1.92
CA ASP A 283 -14.27 8.27 -1.64
C ASP A 283 -13.76 7.11 -0.76
N ASP A 284 -12.57 7.25 -0.14
CA ASP A 284 -12.00 6.28 0.77
C ASP A 284 -12.81 6.22 2.08
N ARG A 285 -13.52 5.11 2.27
CA ARG A 285 -14.41 4.90 3.42
C ARG A 285 -13.65 4.55 4.70
N ALA A 286 -12.50 3.89 4.59
CA ALA A 286 -11.69 3.57 5.76
C ALA A 286 -11.11 4.86 6.37
N LEU A 287 -10.61 5.78 5.55
CA LEU A 287 -10.15 7.09 6.00
C LEU A 287 -11.29 7.96 6.52
N ALA A 288 -12.51 7.83 5.97
CA ALA A 288 -13.69 8.51 6.51
C ALA A 288 -14.05 8.02 7.93
N VAL A 289 -13.88 6.72 8.22
CA VAL A 289 -14.02 6.16 9.57
C VAL A 289 -12.90 6.66 10.48
N SER A 290 -11.64 6.57 10.04
CA SER A 290 -10.48 7.09 10.78
C SER A 290 -10.66 8.55 11.16
N ARG A 291 -11.09 9.40 10.22
CA ARG A 291 -11.40 10.81 10.47
C ARG A 291 -12.36 10.99 11.66
N ARG A 292 -13.42 10.19 11.73
CA ARG A 292 -14.40 10.28 12.84
C ARG A 292 -13.79 9.85 14.17
N VAL A 293 -12.98 8.78 14.19
CA VAL A 293 -12.28 8.30 15.38
C VAL A 293 -11.36 9.37 15.96
N TRP A 294 -10.70 10.14 15.11
CA TRP A 294 -9.75 11.20 15.49
C TRP A 294 -10.37 12.60 15.58
N GLY A 295 -11.67 12.72 15.87
CA GLY A 295 -12.31 14.02 16.14
C GLY A 295 -12.58 14.86 14.88
N ASN A 296 -12.85 14.22 13.75
CA ASN A 296 -13.12 14.84 12.45
C ASN A 296 -11.94 15.58 11.81
N VAL A 297 -10.74 15.24 12.14
CA VAL A 297 -9.53 15.80 11.54
C VAL A 297 -9.28 15.20 10.16
N SER A 298 -8.93 16.04 9.16
CA SER A 298 -8.72 15.63 7.78
C SER A 298 -7.55 14.64 7.66
N ARG A 299 -7.79 13.56 6.91
CA ARG A 299 -6.78 12.55 6.60
C ARG A 299 -6.15 12.84 5.25
N LEU A 300 -4.82 12.85 5.21
CA LEU A 300 -4.03 13.18 4.03
C LEU A 300 -4.43 12.35 2.79
N GLY A 301 -4.78 11.08 2.98
CA GLY A 301 -5.22 10.21 1.87
C GLY A 301 -6.62 10.50 1.33
N ALA A 302 -7.41 11.36 1.98
CA ALA A 302 -8.78 11.70 1.60
C ALA A 302 -8.98 13.20 1.29
N ILE A 303 -7.90 13.97 1.15
CA ILE A 303 -8.00 15.38 0.78
C ILE A 303 -8.42 15.56 -0.69
N ASP A 304 -8.95 16.73 -1.00
CA ASP A 304 -9.09 17.19 -2.39
C ASP A 304 -7.83 17.97 -2.78
N PRO A 305 -6.96 17.42 -3.63
CA PRO A 305 -5.69 18.05 -3.96
C PRO A 305 -5.83 19.33 -4.81
N GLU A 306 -7.01 19.59 -5.36
CA GLU A 306 -7.29 20.80 -6.13
C GLU A 306 -7.89 21.92 -5.27
N GLN A 307 -8.22 21.63 -4.00
CA GLN A 307 -8.81 22.60 -3.08
C GLN A 307 -7.72 23.30 -2.26
N SER A 308 -7.84 24.61 -2.10
CA SER A 308 -7.04 25.41 -1.17
C SER A 308 -7.33 25.02 0.29
N PRO A 309 -6.33 24.96 1.19
CA PRO A 309 -4.92 25.31 0.99
C PRO A 309 -4.04 24.17 0.44
N TYR A 310 -4.59 22.97 0.28
CA TYR A 310 -3.80 21.76 -0.04
C TYR A 310 -3.05 21.90 -1.38
N LYS A 311 -3.69 22.47 -2.39
CA LYS A 311 -3.09 22.66 -3.70
C LYS A 311 -1.78 23.45 -3.63
N GLU A 312 -1.81 24.57 -2.94
CA GLU A 312 -0.67 25.48 -2.80
C GLU A 312 0.43 24.87 -1.93
N GLU A 313 0.05 24.24 -0.82
CA GLU A 313 0.99 23.62 0.12
C GLU A 313 1.73 22.42 -0.48
N LEU A 314 1.01 21.56 -1.21
CA LEU A 314 1.61 20.41 -1.90
C LEU A 314 2.56 20.85 -3.01
N ALA A 315 2.17 21.86 -3.80
CA ALA A 315 3.00 22.43 -4.86
C ALA A 315 4.26 23.11 -4.27
N ALA A 316 4.11 23.93 -3.23
CA ALA A 316 5.23 24.60 -2.56
C ALA A 316 6.25 23.62 -1.97
N ASN A 317 5.81 22.44 -1.57
CA ASN A 317 6.66 21.37 -1.05
C ASN A 317 7.15 20.38 -2.11
N GLY A 318 6.80 20.55 -3.39
CA GLY A 318 7.21 19.66 -4.49
C GLY A 318 6.64 18.24 -4.35
N ILE A 319 5.44 18.11 -3.74
CA ILE A 319 4.76 16.84 -3.51
C ILE A 319 3.87 16.53 -4.72
N THR A 320 4.06 15.36 -5.31
CA THR A 320 3.22 14.88 -6.41
C THR A 320 1.98 14.19 -5.85
N VAL A 321 0.81 14.46 -6.44
CA VAL A 321 -0.44 13.80 -6.04
C VAL A 321 -1.02 13.03 -7.21
N VAL A 322 -1.46 11.81 -6.94
CA VAL A 322 -2.20 10.93 -7.84
C VAL A 322 -3.59 10.72 -7.23
N ASP A 323 -4.61 11.37 -7.81
CA ASP A 323 -6.00 11.25 -7.33
C ASP A 323 -6.65 9.98 -7.92
N LEU A 324 -6.91 9.01 -7.05
CA LEU A 324 -7.55 7.73 -7.38
C LEU A 324 -9.07 7.75 -7.22
N THR A 325 -9.69 8.89 -6.95
CA THR A 325 -11.15 8.98 -6.67
C THR A 325 -11.98 8.36 -7.79
N LYS A 326 -11.58 8.55 -9.05
CA LYS A 326 -12.30 8.02 -10.22
C LYS A 326 -11.92 6.59 -10.61
N ILE A 327 -10.89 6.03 -9.98
CA ILE A 327 -10.47 4.64 -10.22
C ILE A 327 -11.44 3.70 -9.50
N LYS A 328 -11.87 2.65 -10.20
CA LYS A 328 -12.72 1.62 -9.59
C LYS A 328 -11.90 0.83 -8.57
N ALA A 329 -12.48 0.62 -7.40
CA ALA A 329 -11.91 -0.21 -6.35
C ALA A 329 -12.40 -1.65 -6.48
N GLY A 330 -11.55 -2.61 -6.14
CA GLY A 330 -11.95 -3.99 -5.92
C GLY A 330 -12.55 -4.20 -4.53
N ASP A 331 -12.11 -3.41 -3.52
CA ASP A 331 -12.58 -3.47 -2.16
C ASP A 331 -13.79 -2.55 -1.89
N ASN A 332 -14.66 -2.95 -0.97
CA ASN A 332 -15.85 -2.18 -0.57
C ASN A 332 -15.52 -0.88 0.19
N LEU A 333 -14.30 -0.75 0.70
CA LEU A 333 -13.83 0.42 1.44
C LEU A 333 -13.16 1.46 0.54
N HIS A 334 -12.85 1.11 -0.70
CA HIS A 334 -12.11 1.96 -1.65
C HIS A 334 -10.72 2.39 -1.15
N HIS A 335 -10.10 1.55 -0.30
CA HIS A 335 -8.88 1.87 0.43
C HIS A 335 -7.61 1.24 -0.17
N THR A 336 -7.77 0.21 -0.99
CA THR A 336 -6.66 -0.57 -1.57
C THR A 336 -6.45 -0.31 -3.07
N LYS A 337 -7.06 0.74 -3.62
CA LYS A 337 -7.01 1.11 -5.05
C LYS A 337 -5.59 1.15 -5.62
N PHE A 338 -4.61 1.59 -4.84
CA PHE A 338 -3.20 1.69 -5.27
C PHE A 338 -2.57 0.34 -5.60
N ALA A 339 -3.01 -0.73 -4.95
CA ALA A 339 -2.48 -2.08 -5.13
C ALA A 339 -3.42 -2.99 -5.95
N GLU A 340 -4.70 -2.67 -6.03
CA GLU A 340 -5.71 -3.47 -6.73
C GLU A 340 -5.98 -2.98 -8.15
N SER A 341 -5.71 -1.71 -8.46
CA SER A 341 -5.79 -1.21 -9.84
C SER A 341 -4.54 -1.63 -10.62
N PRO A 342 -4.67 -2.47 -11.66
CA PRO A 342 -3.54 -2.90 -12.48
C PRO A 342 -2.77 -1.73 -13.08
N GLU A 343 -3.46 -0.65 -13.43
CA GLU A 343 -2.87 0.56 -14.02
C GLU A 343 -1.97 1.27 -13.01
N ILE A 344 -2.44 1.39 -11.77
CA ILE A 344 -1.67 2.08 -10.71
C ILE A 344 -0.49 1.24 -10.27
N VAL A 345 -0.66 -0.08 -10.15
CA VAL A 345 0.44 -0.99 -9.81
C VAL A 345 1.55 -0.94 -10.87
N ARG A 346 1.20 -0.96 -12.16
CA ARG A 346 2.17 -0.79 -13.26
C ARG A 346 2.83 0.59 -13.24
N LEU A 347 2.07 1.64 -12.91
CA LEU A 347 2.61 2.98 -12.74
C LEU A 347 3.67 3.02 -11.64
N ILE A 348 3.41 2.42 -10.48
CA ILE A 348 4.39 2.28 -9.38
C ILE A 348 5.65 1.59 -9.93
N GLY A 349 5.51 0.47 -10.64
CA GLY A 349 6.64 -0.28 -11.21
C GLY A 349 7.44 0.50 -12.23
N SER A 350 6.78 1.16 -13.17
CA SER A 350 7.46 1.95 -14.21
C SER A 350 8.32 3.06 -13.61
N ARG A 351 7.88 3.66 -12.51
CA ARG A 351 8.61 4.70 -11.79
C ARG A 351 9.81 4.14 -11.03
N LEU A 352 9.66 2.96 -10.43
CA LEU A 352 10.75 2.25 -9.77
C LEU A 352 11.82 1.76 -10.77
N CYS A 353 11.37 1.33 -11.97
CA CYS A 353 12.29 0.80 -13.00
C CYS A 353 13.08 1.89 -13.73
N SER A 354 12.51 3.09 -13.89
CA SER A 354 13.15 4.13 -14.70
C SER A 354 14.07 5.06 -13.91
N GLY A 355 14.14 4.92 -12.59
CA GLY A 355 14.86 5.88 -11.72
C GLY A 355 14.37 7.32 -11.92
N GLN A 356 13.32 7.46 -12.75
CA GLN A 356 12.78 8.74 -13.15
C GLN A 356 11.86 9.28 -12.06
N THR A 357 11.92 10.53 -11.95
CA THR A 357 11.17 11.27 -11.00
C THR A 357 9.79 11.58 -11.56
N LEU A 358 8.76 11.42 -10.75
CA LEU A 358 7.36 11.80 -11.05
C LEU A 358 7.17 13.28 -11.45
N THR A 359 8.24 14.05 -11.48
CA THR A 359 8.23 15.51 -11.64
C THR A 359 8.88 16.02 -12.93
N ASP A 360 9.02 15.19 -13.96
CA ASP A 360 9.29 15.78 -15.26
C ASP A 360 8.00 16.49 -15.72
N SER A 361 7.98 17.83 -15.56
CA SER A 361 6.84 18.69 -15.82
C SER A 361 6.37 18.71 -17.29
N ARG A 362 7.05 17.96 -18.16
CA ARG A 362 6.76 17.87 -19.59
C ARG A 362 5.99 16.61 -19.97
N LEU A 363 6.08 15.55 -19.17
CA LEU A 363 5.44 14.26 -19.46
C LEU A 363 4.49 13.87 -18.33
N GLY A 364 3.28 13.49 -18.66
CA GLY A 364 2.30 12.97 -17.74
C GLY A 364 2.54 11.51 -17.34
N LEU A 365 1.83 11.06 -16.34
CA LEU A 365 1.95 9.70 -15.81
C LEU A 365 1.70 8.60 -16.86
N GLY A 366 0.77 8.85 -17.79
CA GLY A 366 0.46 7.91 -18.88
C GLY A 366 1.43 7.96 -20.04
N ASP A 367 2.16 9.07 -20.25
CA ASP A 367 3.08 9.20 -21.38
C ASP A 367 4.29 8.25 -21.23
N HIS A 368 4.70 7.98 -19.99
CA HIS A 368 5.75 6.99 -19.73
C HIS A 368 5.30 5.55 -20.01
N ILE A 369 4.01 5.24 -19.83
CA ILE A 369 3.45 3.95 -20.17
C ILE A 369 3.49 3.77 -21.69
N VAL A 370 3.13 4.82 -22.44
CA VAL A 370 3.23 4.84 -23.91
C VAL A 370 4.67 4.65 -24.36
N ALA A 371 5.62 5.38 -23.75
CA ALA A 371 7.04 5.31 -24.10
C ALA A 371 7.65 3.94 -23.76
N ALA A 372 7.30 3.35 -22.62
CA ALA A 372 7.79 2.03 -22.20
C ALA A 372 7.32 0.89 -23.12
N THR A 373 6.11 1.01 -23.68
CA THR A 373 5.54 0.00 -24.59
C THR A 373 5.96 0.21 -26.05
N ALA A 374 6.36 1.43 -26.43
CA ALA A 374 6.82 1.75 -27.79
C ALA A 374 8.21 1.15 -28.13
N GLY A 375 8.99 0.73 -27.14
CA GLY A 375 10.32 0.13 -27.34
C GLY A 375 10.33 -1.24 -28.01
N ALA A 376 9.18 -1.89 -28.22
CA ALA A 376 9.09 -3.25 -28.75
C ALA A 376 8.55 -3.37 -30.19
N ALA A 377 7.75 -2.41 -30.67
CA ALA A 377 7.33 -2.27 -32.08
C ALA A 377 6.59 -0.95 -32.29
N HIS A 378 7.02 -0.12 -33.26
CA HIS A 378 6.63 1.29 -33.40
C HIS A 378 5.13 1.59 -33.51
N THR A 379 4.28 0.67 -33.95
CA THR A 379 2.83 0.90 -34.10
C THR A 379 1.98 0.16 -33.08
N VAL A 380 2.26 -1.10 -32.85
CA VAL A 380 1.47 -1.95 -31.94
C VAL A 380 1.76 -1.55 -30.48
N GLY A 381 3.01 -1.23 -30.15
CA GLY A 381 3.42 -0.78 -28.81
C GLY A 381 2.78 0.54 -28.40
N THR A 382 2.67 1.50 -29.33
CA THR A 382 2.05 2.80 -29.06
C THR A 382 0.55 2.69 -28.81
N ALA A 383 -0.18 1.89 -29.61
CA ALA A 383 -1.60 1.66 -29.41
C ALA A 383 -1.89 0.94 -28.09
N ALA A 384 -1.11 -0.10 -27.76
CA ALA A 384 -1.21 -0.77 -26.48
C ALA A 384 -0.90 0.16 -25.29
N GLY A 385 0.14 1.02 -25.45
CA GLY A 385 0.49 2.04 -24.46
C GLY A 385 -0.61 3.05 -24.20
N LEU A 386 -1.30 3.50 -25.24
CA LEU A 386 -2.44 4.41 -25.09
C LEU A 386 -3.63 3.76 -24.37
N VAL A 387 -3.94 2.50 -24.65
CA VAL A 387 -4.99 1.77 -23.93
C VAL A 387 -4.67 1.64 -22.45
N VAL A 388 -3.41 1.36 -22.11
CA VAL A 388 -2.96 1.26 -20.70
C VAL A 388 -2.85 2.64 -20.04
N ALA A 389 -2.53 3.70 -20.80
CA ALA A 389 -2.41 5.06 -20.31
C ALA A 389 -3.76 5.77 -20.12
N ALA A 390 -4.84 5.31 -20.75
CA ALA A 390 -6.16 5.94 -20.68
C ALA A 390 -6.66 6.17 -19.24
N PRO A 391 -6.57 5.21 -18.30
CA PRO A 391 -6.94 5.46 -16.91
C PRO A 391 -6.06 6.52 -16.23
N ALA A 392 -4.76 6.57 -16.55
CA ALA A 392 -3.85 7.58 -16.01
C ALA A 392 -4.20 9.00 -16.47
N ALA A 393 -4.72 9.17 -17.69
CA ALA A 393 -5.19 10.44 -18.21
C ALA A 393 -6.40 11.01 -17.44
N ILE A 394 -7.10 10.17 -16.65
CA ILE A 394 -8.20 10.60 -15.79
C ILE A 394 -7.67 11.31 -14.54
N VAL A 395 -6.55 10.84 -14.01
CA VAL A 395 -5.98 11.25 -12.71
C VAL A 395 -4.81 12.24 -12.84
N ASP A 396 -4.20 12.35 -14.00
CA ASP A 396 -3.04 13.19 -14.24
C ASP A 396 -3.28 14.17 -15.40
N GLN A 397 -3.15 15.47 -15.11
CA GLN A 397 -3.46 16.53 -16.07
C GLN A 397 -2.47 16.59 -17.24
N ASN A 398 -1.19 16.27 -17.00
CA ASN A 398 -0.17 16.26 -18.05
C ASN A 398 -0.38 15.08 -19.00
N THR A 399 -0.64 13.89 -18.46
CA THR A 399 -1.06 12.72 -19.25
C THR A 399 -2.29 13.04 -20.10
N ARG A 400 -3.27 13.75 -19.57
CA ARG A 400 -4.49 14.12 -20.30
C ARG A 400 -4.20 15.01 -21.49
N ARG A 401 -3.31 16.01 -21.34
CA ARG A 401 -2.91 16.89 -22.45
C ARG A 401 -2.17 16.11 -23.53
N ASN A 402 -1.20 15.30 -23.14
CA ASN A 402 -0.35 14.57 -24.08
C ASN A 402 -1.08 13.37 -24.70
N TYR A 403 -2.05 12.78 -23.97
CA TYR A 403 -2.87 11.66 -24.45
C TYR A 403 -3.63 12.00 -25.73
N VAL A 404 -4.20 13.19 -25.81
CA VAL A 404 -4.90 13.69 -27.02
C VAL A 404 -3.93 13.75 -28.20
N HIS A 405 -2.73 14.30 -28.01
CA HIS A 405 -1.71 14.35 -29.05
C HIS A 405 -1.23 12.96 -29.51
N HIS A 406 -1.08 12.01 -28.58
CA HIS A 406 -0.72 10.63 -28.94
C HIS A 406 -1.82 9.92 -29.72
N VAL A 407 -3.09 10.17 -29.39
CA VAL A 407 -4.25 9.63 -30.14
C VAL A 407 -4.33 10.26 -31.53
N GLU A 408 -4.16 11.56 -31.64
CA GLU A 408 -4.15 12.29 -32.94
C GLU A 408 -3.01 11.79 -33.84
N ALA A 409 -1.80 11.59 -33.29
CA ALA A 409 -0.66 11.08 -34.05
C ALA A 409 -0.85 9.64 -34.57
N LEU A 410 -1.69 8.82 -33.92
CA LEU A 410 -2.07 7.49 -34.43
C LEU A 410 -3.20 7.55 -35.45
N ALA A 411 -4.03 8.58 -35.38
CA ALA A 411 -5.16 8.76 -36.31
C ALA A 411 -4.74 9.42 -37.64
N GLU A 412 -3.58 10.08 -37.69
CA GLU A 412 -3.03 10.60 -38.95
C GLU A 412 -2.52 9.42 -39.79
N PRO A 413 -3.06 9.21 -40.99
CA PRO A 413 -2.53 8.20 -41.89
C PRO A 413 -1.07 8.57 -42.20
N SER A 414 -0.15 7.58 -42.01
CA SER A 414 1.23 7.66 -42.46
C SER A 414 1.24 7.90 -43.99
N GLY A 415 1.01 9.16 -44.37
CA GLY A 415 0.87 9.63 -45.68
C GLY A 415 2.16 10.25 -46.21
N ALA A 416 2.81 9.47 -47.08
CA ALA A 416 3.59 9.95 -48.22
C ALA A 416 4.79 10.86 -47.91
N THR A 417 5.91 10.24 -47.66
CA THR A 417 7.18 10.76 -48.19
C THR A 417 7.06 10.97 -49.70
N ARG A 418 7.07 12.21 -50.12
CA ARG A 418 7.58 12.60 -51.41
C ARG A 418 9.06 12.92 -51.32
#